data_bdabedab370d7afa08ec984c51fad5e7
#
_entry.id   bdabedab370d7afa08ec984c51fad5e7
#
_cell.length_a   1.000
_cell.length_b   1.000
_cell.length_c   1.000
_cell.angle_alpha   90.00
_cell.angle_beta   90.00
_cell.angle_gamma   90.00
#
_symmetry.space_group_name_H-M   'P 1'
#
loop_
_entity.id
_entity.type
_entity.pdbx_description
1 polymer ?
#
loop_
_entity_poly.entity_id
_entity_poly.type
_entity_poly.pdbx_seq_one_letter_code
_entity_poly.pdbx_strand_id
1 'polypeptide(L)'
;MNQEASPGPASAASRGTGRPPRKQPARPSLGGGTPAQDRELRAQGRETVRRLLDAGMAEFENRGFHGVRVDDVVRQAGISHGTFYLYFSNKEDLFKALLKDALHDMEIVAGDFPVVTSDDTGLKVLRNWVHKFFRAYAAHATVIRILSQADLVPEEVFGDGLRLFFSIAEAMTTGMTAAAQAAGKHQEHAELTAVACLMMLERVNYLISAEVRLPEAEMADRIADIMYAAFGLNIP
;
A
#
# COMPACT_ATOMS: atom_id res chain seq x y z
N MET A 1 30.21 72.78 46.10
CA MET A 1 29.58 72.20 47.28
C MET A 1 29.38 70.72 47.00
N ASN A 2 30.34 69.90 47.32
CA ASN A 2 30.40 68.97 48.49
C ASN A 2 29.20 68.06 48.52
N GLN A 3 29.25 66.76 48.52
CA GLN A 3 29.99 65.78 49.35
C GLN A 3 29.87 64.41 48.71
N GLU A 4 30.93 63.66 48.55
CA GLU A 4 31.37 62.55 49.43
C GLU A 4 30.30 61.57 49.86
N ALA A 5 30.48 60.30 49.44
CA ALA A 5 30.07 59.17 50.23
C ALA A 5 30.89 57.90 49.91
N SER A 6 31.45 57.41 50.96
CA SER A 6 32.32 56.26 51.17
C SER A 6 31.81 54.88 50.75
N PRO A 7 32.69 53.85 50.72
CA PRO A 7 32.39 52.52 50.20
C PRO A 7 31.90 51.56 51.31
N GLY A 8 31.02 50.66 50.94
CA GLY A 8 30.53 49.51 51.77
C GLY A 8 31.10 48.17 51.30
N PRO A 9 31.15 47.16 52.13
CA PRO A 9 32.16 46.10 52.12
C PRO A 9 31.88 44.94 51.21
N ALA A 10 32.96 44.29 50.80
CA ALA A 10 33.01 43.02 50.05
C ALA A 10 32.28 41.87 50.76
N SER A 11 31.45 41.18 50.04
CA SER A 11 30.88 39.88 50.45
C SER A 11 31.42 38.78 49.57
N ALA A 12 31.76 37.69 50.21
CA ALA A 12 32.57 36.57 49.83
C ALA A 12 32.08 35.80 48.60
N ALA A 13 33.03 35.38 47.78
CA ALA A 13 32.86 34.43 46.70
C ALA A 13 32.44 33.04 47.18
N SER A 14 31.24 32.59 46.79
CA SER A 14 30.85 31.19 46.81
C SER A 14 31.28 30.54 45.51
N ARG A 15 32.33 29.71 45.59
CA ARG A 15 32.74 28.85 44.46
C ARG A 15 31.75 27.70 44.32
N GLY A 16 30.74 27.87 43.48
CA GLY A 16 29.91 26.79 43.00
C GLY A 16 30.69 25.96 41.97
N THR A 17 31.08 24.75 42.35
CA THR A 17 31.61 23.73 41.43
C THR A 17 30.50 23.26 40.52
N GLY A 18 30.26 24.02 39.45
CA GLY A 18 29.37 23.66 38.37
C GLY A 18 29.98 22.49 37.58
N ARG A 19 29.45 21.30 37.80
CA ARG A 19 29.71 20.12 36.94
C ARG A 19 29.41 20.51 35.48
N PRO A 20 30.36 20.35 34.52
CA PRO A 20 30.09 20.71 33.13
C PRO A 20 28.87 19.91 32.62
N PRO A 21 28.01 20.52 31.79
CA PRO A 21 26.86 19.84 31.24
C PRO A 21 27.36 18.61 30.46
N ARG A 22 26.84 17.44 30.85
CA ARG A 22 27.10 16.18 30.15
C ARG A 22 26.66 16.37 28.70
N LYS A 23 27.61 16.46 27.76
CA LYS A 23 27.29 16.42 26.32
C LYS A 23 26.52 15.13 26.08
N GLN A 24 25.20 15.22 25.88
CA GLN A 24 24.43 14.13 25.34
C GLN A 24 25.01 13.79 23.95
N PRO A 25 25.30 12.53 23.66
CA PRO A 25 25.73 12.17 22.32
C PRO A 25 24.68 12.68 21.35
N ALA A 26 25.12 13.38 20.30
CA ALA A 26 24.27 13.85 19.23
C ALA A 26 23.52 12.62 18.71
N ARG A 27 22.18 12.66 18.81
CA ARG A 27 21.33 11.62 18.19
C ARG A 27 21.67 11.62 16.70
N PRO A 28 22.01 10.47 16.10
CA PRO A 28 22.18 10.42 14.67
C PRO A 28 20.90 10.95 14.03
N SER A 29 21.03 11.97 13.17
CA SER A 29 19.91 12.48 12.40
C SER A 29 19.49 11.35 11.45
N LEU A 30 18.30 10.80 11.64
CA LEU A 30 17.73 9.73 10.83
C LEU A 30 17.13 10.25 9.51
N GLY A 31 17.41 11.50 9.15
CA GLY A 31 17.11 12.07 7.85
C GLY A 31 18.06 11.51 6.79
N GLY A 32 17.66 10.54 6.01
CA GLY A 32 18.40 9.99 4.89
C GLY A 32 18.81 8.51 5.01
N GLY A 33 18.28 7.77 5.98
CA GLY A 33 18.51 6.33 6.06
C GLY A 33 17.63 5.54 5.08
N THR A 34 18.09 4.33 4.70
CA THR A 34 17.28 3.35 3.96
C THR A 34 15.95 3.12 4.67
N PRO A 35 14.78 3.17 3.97
CA PRO A 35 13.48 2.87 4.54
C PRO A 35 13.46 1.54 5.31
N ALA A 36 12.63 1.42 6.34
CA ALA A 36 12.62 0.24 7.22
C ALA A 36 12.31 -1.06 6.48
N GLN A 37 11.48 -0.99 5.42
CA GLN A 37 11.14 -2.11 4.54
C GLN A 37 12.34 -2.62 3.73
N ASP A 38 13.39 -1.82 3.57
CA ASP A 38 14.59 -2.15 2.79
C ASP A 38 15.81 -2.50 3.67
N ARG A 39 15.61 -2.59 5.01
CA ARG A 39 16.66 -2.96 5.97
C ARG A 39 16.47 -4.38 6.47
N GLU A 40 17.59 -5.09 6.68
CA GLU A 40 17.58 -6.28 7.54
C GLU A 40 17.26 -5.87 8.99
N LEU A 41 16.03 -6.16 9.42
CA LEU A 41 15.58 -5.90 10.79
C LEU A 41 15.78 -7.15 11.67
N ARG A 42 16.17 -6.92 12.92
CA ARG A 42 16.13 -7.98 13.96
C ARG A 42 14.65 -8.33 14.24
N ALA A 43 14.40 -9.51 14.82
CA ALA A 43 13.04 -10.01 15.09
C ALA A 43 12.13 -8.97 15.78
N GLN A 44 12.64 -8.29 16.79
CA GLN A 44 11.91 -7.24 17.51
C GLN A 44 11.60 -6.02 16.62
N GLY A 45 12.50 -5.66 15.71
CA GLY A 45 12.27 -4.58 14.75
C GLY A 45 11.15 -4.94 13.76
N ARG A 46 11.14 -6.18 13.26
CA ARG A 46 10.09 -6.66 12.36
C ARG A 46 8.71 -6.64 13.04
N GLU A 47 8.63 -7.07 14.29
CA GLU A 47 7.39 -7.02 15.06
C GLU A 47 6.90 -5.58 15.26
N THR A 48 7.81 -4.64 15.53
CA THR A 48 7.46 -3.22 15.67
C THR A 48 6.94 -2.64 14.34
N VAL A 49 7.59 -2.95 13.21
CA VAL A 49 7.15 -2.55 11.87
C VAL A 49 5.77 -3.12 11.58
N ARG A 50 5.54 -4.41 11.84
CA ARG A 50 4.23 -5.05 11.66
C ARG A 50 3.13 -4.33 12.44
N ARG A 51 3.35 -4.04 13.72
CA ARG A 51 2.40 -3.29 14.57
C ARG A 51 2.11 -1.89 14.03
N LEU A 52 3.11 -1.22 13.45
CA LEU A 52 2.93 0.09 12.81
C LEU A 52 2.12 -0.01 11.52
N LEU A 53 2.36 -1.04 10.70
CA LEU A 53 1.60 -1.28 9.47
C LEU A 53 0.14 -1.62 9.80
N ASP A 54 -0.10 -2.52 10.77
CA ASP A 54 -1.45 -2.89 11.22
C ASP A 54 -2.22 -1.67 11.75
N ALA A 55 -1.57 -0.85 12.59
CA ALA A 55 -2.17 0.38 13.13
C ALA A 55 -2.40 1.43 12.04
N GLY A 56 -1.46 1.59 11.11
CA GLY A 56 -1.59 2.49 9.97
C GLY A 56 -2.76 2.09 9.08
N MET A 57 -2.89 0.81 8.76
CA MET A 57 -4.01 0.29 7.97
C MET A 57 -5.35 0.63 8.62
N ALA A 58 -5.50 0.33 9.92
CA ALA A 58 -6.74 0.63 10.66
C ALA A 58 -7.07 2.13 10.69
N GLU A 59 -6.06 2.99 10.88
CA GLU A 59 -6.28 4.44 10.88
C GLU A 59 -6.60 4.98 9.48
N PHE A 60 -5.94 4.48 8.42
CA PHE A 60 -6.27 4.83 7.04
C PHE A 60 -7.68 4.38 6.64
N GLU A 61 -8.11 3.21 7.10
CA GLU A 61 -9.46 2.71 6.88
C GLU A 61 -10.53 3.60 7.53
N ASN A 62 -10.30 3.98 8.79
CA ASN A 62 -11.26 4.75 9.58
C ASN A 62 -11.34 6.23 9.17
N ARG A 63 -10.23 6.86 8.74
CA ARG A 63 -10.11 8.32 8.57
C ARG A 63 -9.73 8.75 7.17
N GLY A 64 -9.42 7.81 6.28
CA GLY A 64 -8.84 8.10 4.97
C GLY A 64 -7.43 8.68 5.06
N PHE A 65 -6.74 8.79 3.93
CA PHE A 65 -5.34 9.20 3.87
C PHE A 65 -5.08 10.57 4.51
N HIS A 66 -5.91 11.58 4.24
CA HIS A 66 -5.71 12.94 4.77
C HIS A 66 -6.03 13.07 6.25
N GLY A 67 -7.01 12.32 6.76
CA GLY A 67 -7.44 12.39 8.15
C GLY A 67 -6.48 11.77 9.14
N VAL A 68 -5.57 10.90 8.70
CA VAL A 68 -4.61 10.20 9.56
C VAL A 68 -3.47 11.11 9.97
N ARG A 69 -3.10 11.04 11.26
CA ARG A 69 -1.91 11.67 11.84
C ARG A 69 -1.00 10.61 12.44
N VAL A 70 0.31 10.88 12.46
CA VAL A 70 1.29 9.99 13.12
C VAL A 70 0.92 9.74 14.57
N ASP A 71 0.37 10.75 15.27
CA ASP A 71 -0.12 10.64 16.66
C ASP A 71 -1.18 9.53 16.84
N ASP A 72 -2.08 9.39 15.88
CA ASP A 72 -3.13 8.37 15.91
C ASP A 72 -2.52 6.99 15.72
N VAL A 73 -1.63 6.84 14.74
CA VAL A 73 -0.93 5.58 14.45
C VAL A 73 -0.10 5.09 15.64
N VAL A 74 0.72 5.97 16.26
CA VAL A 74 1.56 5.55 17.40
C VAL A 74 0.73 5.19 18.62
N ARG A 75 -0.38 5.90 18.86
CA ARG A 75 -1.33 5.58 19.92
C ARG A 75 -1.99 4.21 19.68
N GLN A 76 -2.46 3.95 18.46
CA GLN A 76 -3.05 2.68 18.06
C GLN A 76 -2.05 1.52 18.14
N ALA A 77 -0.80 1.74 17.69
CA ALA A 77 0.28 0.76 17.77
C ALA A 77 0.82 0.54 19.19
N GLY A 78 0.50 1.41 20.16
CA GLY A 78 1.03 1.37 21.52
C GLY A 78 2.55 1.56 21.60
N ILE A 79 3.09 2.48 20.78
CA ILE A 79 4.52 2.80 20.74
C ILE A 79 4.76 4.32 20.87
N SER A 80 6.03 4.71 21.05
CA SER A 80 6.39 6.12 21.12
C SER A 80 6.60 6.75 19.72
N HIS A 81 6.43 8.07 19.61
CA HIS A 81 6.80 8.83 18.40
C HIS A 81 8.25 8.60 17.98
N GLY A 82 9.17 8.56 18.96
CA GLY A 82 10.58 8.27 18.66
C GLY A 82 10.77 6.90 18.01
N THR A 83 9.96 5.91 18.40
CA THR A 83 9.98 4.58 17.78
C THR A 83 9.42 4.62 16.37
N PHE A 84 8.33 5.36 16.11
CA PHE A 84 7.80 5.55 14.76
C PHE A 84 8.87 6.10 13.82
N TYR A 85 9.52 7.21 14.19
CA TYR A 85 10.53 7.88 13.38
C TYR A 85 11.85 7.09 13.21
N LEU A 86 12.02 5.98 13.92
CA LEU A 86 13.09 5.01 13.61
C LEU A 86 12.81 4.21 12.35
N TYR A 87 11.55 4.04 11.96
CA TYR A 87 11.12 3.17 10.86
C TYR A 87 10.52 3.94 9.69
N PHE A 88 9.75 5.00 9.94
CA PHE A 88 9.04 5.78 8.94
C PHE A 88 9.28 7.28 9.16
N SER A 89 9.51 8.01 8.08
CA SER A 89 9.76 9.46 8.14
C SER A 89 8.47 10.26 8.35
N ASN A 90 7.36 9.76 7.83
CA ASN A 90 6.03 10.39 7.87
C ASN A 90 4.95 9.35 7.58
N LYS A 91 3.67 9.75 7.50
CA LYS A 91 2.56 8.86 7.18
C LYS A 91 2.58 8.38 5.72
N GLU A 92 3.13 9.19 4.83
CA GLU A 92 3.31 8.87 3.41
C GLU A 92 4.29 7.69 3.23
N ASP A 93 5.37 7.68 4.02
CA ASP A 93 6.34 6.58 4.04
C ASP A 93 5.74 5.28 4.60
N LEU A 94 4.92 5.40 5.64
CA LEU A 94 4.13 4.27 6.16
C LEU A 94 3.15 3.73 5.10
N PHE A 95 2.47 4.63 4.39
CA PHE A 95 1.53 4.25 3.33
C PHE A 95 2.24 3.57 2.15
N LYS A 96 3.42 4.06 1.75
CA LYS A 96 4.27 3.41 0.72
C LYS A 96 4.63 1.97 1.11
N ALA A 97 4.91 1.70 2.38
CA ALA A 97 5.18 0.35 2.84
C ALA A 97 3.96 -0.57 2.73
N LEU A 98 2.77 -0.08 3.12
CA LEU A 98 1.51 -0.80 2.93
C LEU A 98 1.19 -1.06 1.45
N LEU A 99 1.45 -0.07 0.60
CA LEU A 99 1.28 -0.21 -0.83
C LEU A 99 2.21 -1.25 -1.44
N LYS A 100 3.48 -1.31 -0.99
CA LYS A 100 4.44 -2.29 -1.48
C LYS A 100 3.96 -3.74 -1.28
N ASP A 101 3.36 -4.03 -0.13
CA ASP A 101 2.78 -5.35 0.15
C ASP A 101 1.57 -5.63 -0.77
N ALA A 102 0.69 -4.63 -0.95
CA ALA A 102 -0.45 -4.74 -1.85
C ALA A 102 -0.03 -4.97 -3.31
N LEU A 103 0.95 -4.20 -3.79
CA LEU A 103 1.50 -4.34 -5.15
C LEU A 103 2.11 -5.72 -5.35
N HIS A 104 2.89 -6.21 -4.37
CA HIS A 104 3.52 -7.52 -4.45
C HIS A 104 2.49 -8.67 -4.56
N ASP A 105 1.44 -8.67 -3.73
CA ASP A 105 0.40 -9.68 -3.78
C ASP A 105 -0.40 -9.63 -5.10
N MET A 106 -0.65 -8.43 -5.61
CA MET A 106 -1.33 -8.28 -6.90
C MET A 106 -0.43 -8.67 -8.09
N GLU A 107 0.89 -8.46 -8.01
CA GLU A 107 1.86 -8.95 -9.01
C GLU A 107 1.86 -10.49 -9.07
N ILE A 108 1.78 -11.17 -7.92
CA ILE A 108 1.63 -12.64 -7.87
C ILE A 108 0.36 -13.08 -8.60
N VAL A 109 -0.76 -12.37 -8.38
CA VAL A 109 -2.02 -12.67 -9.07
C VAL A 109 -1.89 -12.44 -10.58
N ALA A 110 -1.22 -11.37 -11.00
CA ALA A 110 -0.95 -11.10 -12.42
C ALA A 110 -0.11 -12.21 -13.07
N GLY A 111 0.97 -12.63 -12.41
CA GLY A 111 1.86 -13.69 -12.90
C GLY A 111 1.19 -15.07 -13.00
N ASP A 112 0.13 -15.29 -12.23
CA ASP A 112 -0.65 -16.53 -12.22
C ASP A 112 -1.86 -16.51 -13.20
N PHE A 113 -1.88 -15.58 -14.17
CA PHE A 113 -2.97 -15.57 -15.15
C PHE A 113 -3.01 -16.91 -15.92
N PRO A 114 -4.16 -17.61 -15.97
CA PRO A 114 -4.22 -18.98 -16.45
C PRO A 114 -4.14 -19.10 -17.97
N VAL A 115 -3.69 -20.26 -18.44
CA VAL A 115 -3.94 -20.68 -19.83
C VAL A 115 -5.42 -21.06 -19.94
N VAL A 116 -6.17 -20.31 -20.73
CA VAL A 116 -7.61 -20.50 -20.92
C VAL A 116 -7.85 -21.29 -22.20
N THR A 117 -8.54 -22.44 -22.08
CA THR A 117 -8.97 -23.28 -23.19
C THR A 117 -10.43 -23.06 -23.53
N SER A 118 -10.89 -23.46 -24.75
CA SER A 118 -12.26 -23.24 -25.22
C SER A 118 -13.22 -24.40 -24.79
N ASP A 119 -13.14 -24.78 -23.50
CA ASP A 119 -13.91 -25.84 -22.88
C ASP A 119 -14.26 -25.52 -21.42
N ASP A 120 -15.00 -26.41 -20.76
CA ASP A 120 -15.35 -26.31 -19.33
C ASP A 120 -14.13 -26.10 -18.43
N THR A 121 -12.97 -26.67 -18.78
CA THR A 121 -11.76 -26.58 -18.01
C THR A 121 -11.21 -25.14 -18.06
N GLY A 122 -11.18 -24.54 -19.27
CA GLY A 122 -10.76 -23.17 -19.46
C GLY A 122 -11.62 -22.17 -18.71
N LEU A 123 -12.95 -22.32 -18.76
CA LEU A 123 -13.84 -21.47 -17.98
C LEU A 123 -13.62 -21.63 -16.47
N LYS A 124 -13.43 -22.86 -16.00
CA LYS A 124 -13.19 -23.15 -14.58
C LYS A 124 -11.88 -22.54 -14.06
N VAL A 125 -10.78 -22.63 -14.81
CA VAL A 125 -9.52 -22.03 -14.38
C VAL A 125 -9.60 -20.50 -14.38
N LEU A 126 -10.33 -19.90 -15.33
CA LEU A 126 -10.56 -18.45 -15.34
C LEU A 126 -11.41 -18.01 -14.14
N ARG A 127 -12.48 -18.71 -13.79
CA ARG A 127 -13.28 -18.43 -12.58
C ARG A 127 -12.43 -18.51 -11.33
N ASN A 128 -11.59 -19.55 -11.18
CA ASN A 128 -10.68 -19.68 -10.04
C ASN A 128 -9.70 -18.49 -9.95
N TRP A 129 -9.20 -18.02 -11.09
CA TRP A 129 -8.31 -16.86 -11.11
C TRP A 129 -9.04 -15.58 -10.72
N VAL A 130 -10.26 -15.33 -11.20
CA VAL A 130 -11.07 -14.17 -10.81
C VAL A 130 -11.35 -14.20 -9.31
N HIS A 131 -11.70 -15.35 -8.73
CA HIS A 131 -11.85 -15.49 -7.28
C HIS A 131 -10.55 -15.22 -6.51
N LYS A 132 -9.40 -15.62 -7.08
CA LYS A 132 -8.09 -15.30 -6.50
C LYS A 132 -7.82 -13.78 -6.52
N PHE A 133 -8.13 -13.14 -7.64
CA PHE A 133 -8.04 -11.68 -7.77
C PHE A 133 -8.92 -10.97 -6.72
N PHE A 134 -10.17 -11.39 -6.56
CA PHE A 134 -11.08 -10.81 -5.56
C PHE A 134 -10.53 -10.93 -4.15
N ARG A 135 -10.02 -12.09 -3.76
CA ARG A 135 -9.42 -12.29 -2.42
C ARG A 135 -8.19 -11.41 -2.20
N ALA A 136 -7.31 -11.30 -3.18
CA ALA A 136 -6.13 -10.46 -3.08
C ALA A 136 -6.52 -8.97 -2.99
N TYR A 137 -7.48 -8.54 -3.81
CA TYR A 137 -8.00 -7.17 -3.75
C TYR A 137 -8.63 -6.86 -2.39
N ALA A 138 -9.46 -7.76 -1.85
CA ALA A 138 -10.13 -7.60 -0.56
C ALA A 138 -9.12 -7.46 0.59
N ALA A 139 -8.02 -8.21 0.56
CA ALA A 139 -6.96 -8.14 1.57
C ALA A 139 -6.29 -6.74 1.63
N HIS A 140 -6.30 -6.01 0.52
CA HIS A 140 -5.65 -4.69 0.37
C HIS A 140 -6.63 -3.57 -0.02
N ALA A 141 -7.93 -3.80 0.12
CA ALA A 141 -8.99 -2.91 -0.38
C ALA A 141 -8.81 -1.45 0.07
N THR A 142 -8.44 -1.23 1.33
CA THR A 142 -8.22 0.12 1.88
C THR A 142 -7.09 0.86 1.16
N VAL A 143 -5.95 0.20 0.94
CA VAL A 143 -4.79 0.78 0.27
C VAL A 143 -5.10 1.06 -1.20
N ILE A 144 -5.71 0.08 -1.90
CA ILE A 144 -6.07 0.20 -3.31
C ILE A 144 -7.13 1.30 -3.49
N ARG A 145 -8.10 1.39 -2.59
CA ARG A 145 -9.12 2.46 -2.61
C ARG A 145 -8.51 3.85 -2.46
N ILE A 146 -7.52 4.02 -1.57
CA ILE A 146 -6.80 5.29 -1.41
C ILE A 146 -5.99 5.59 -2.68
N LEU A 147 -5.30 4.58 -3.24
CA LEU A 147 -4.52 4.71 -4.47
C LEU A 147 -5.40 5.10 -5.67
N SER A 148 -6.63 4.57 -5.75
CA SER A 148 -7.59 4.89 -6.82
C SER A 148 -8.10 6.36 -6.77
N GLN A 149 -7.80 7.08 -5.69
CA GLN A 149 -8.06 8.51 -5.54
C GLN A 149 -6.79 9.29 -5.84
N ALA A 150 -6.41 9.37 -7.12
CA ALA A 150 -5.12 9.93 -7.59
C ALA A 150 -4.72 11.27 -6.98
N ASP A 151 -5.72 12.15 -6.71
CA ASP A 151 -5.48 13.48 -6.10
C ASP A 151 -5.03 13.40 -4.63
N LEU A 152 -5.11 12.23 -4.00
CA LEU A 152 -4.85 12.03 -2.58
C LEU A 152 -3.47 11.42 -2.29
N VAL A 153 -2.75 10.93 -3.30
CA VAL A 153 -1.46 10.25 -3.11
C VAL A 153 -0.35 10.96 -3.90
N PRO A 154 0.91 10.90 -3.43
CA PRO A 154 2.04 11.42 -4.19
C PRO A 154 2.15 10.77 -5.57
N GLU A 155 2.58 11.53 -6.59
CA GLU A 155 2.69 11.07 -7.99
C GLU A 155 3.53 9.79 -8.14
N GLU A 156 4.62 9.66 -7.38
CA GLU A 156 5.46 8.45 -7.38
C GLU A 156 4.69 7.20 -6.95
N VAL A 157 3.85 7.33 -5.93
CA VAL A 157 3.03 6.24 -5.38
C VAL A 157 1.94 5.83 -6.36
N PHE A 158 1.31 6.81 -7.01
CA PHE A 158 0.33 6.57 -8.07
C PHE A 158 0.96 5.85 -9.27
N GLY A 159 2.20 6.25 -9.64
CA GLY A 159 2.95 5.63 -10.73
C GLY A 159 3.22 4.13 -10.53
N ASP A 160 3.48 3.69 -9.28
CA ASP A 160 3.66 2.27 -8.96
C ASP A 160 2.37 1.46 -9.20
N GLY A 161 1.23 1.98 -8.75
CA GLY A 161 -0.07 1.37 -8.99
C GLY A 161 -0.42 1.28 -10.48
N LEU A 162 -0.11 2.32 -11.24
CA LEU A 162 -0.34 2.36 -12.68
C LEU A 162 0.53 1.33 -13.43
N ARG A 163 1.81 1.17 -13.03
CA ARG A 163 2.68 0.12 -13.59
C ARG A 163 2.12 -1.28 -13.35
N LEU A 164 1.65 -1.54 -12.14
CA LEU A 164 0.99 -2.81 -11.82
C LEU A 164 -0.25 -3.03 -12.70
N PHE A 165 -1.10 -2.01 -12.82
CA PHE A 165 -2.31 -2.09 -13.67
C PHE A 165 -1.96 -2.53 -15.09
N PHE A 166 -0.96 -1.91 -15.71
CA PHE A 166 -0.54 -2.27 -17.06
C PHE A 166 0.12 -3.65 -17.13
N SER A 167 0.86 -4.07 -16.11
CA SER A 167 1.43 -5.42 -16.04
C SER A 167 0.33 -6.51 -16.00
N ILE A 168 -0.74 -6.30 -15.23
CA ILE A 168 -1.89 -7.21 -15.21
C ILE A 168 -2.58 -7.22 -16.58
N ALA A 169 -2.81 -6.05 -17.18
CA ALA A 169 -3.45 -5.95 -18.49
C ALA A 169 -2.62 -6.67 -19.59
N GLU A 170 -1.29 -6.59 -19.55
CA GLU A 170 -0.39 -7.30 -20.46
C GLU A 170 -0.49 -8.82 -20.29
N ALA A 171 -0.49 -9.32 -19.05
CA ALA A 171 -0.66 -10.74 -18.77
C ALA A 171 -2.02 -11.25 -19.32
N MET A 172 -3.09 -10.49 -19.10
CA MET A 172 -4.42 -10.81 -19.64
C MET A 172 -4.41 -10.79 -21.17
N THR A 173 -3.82 -9.77 -21.81
CA THR A 173 -3.73 -9.66 -23.28
C THR A 173 -3.04 -10.87 -23.88
N THR A 174 -1.91 -11.28 -23.29
CA THR A 174 -1.16 -12.47 -23.73
C THR A 174 -2.01 -13.73 -23.61
N GLY A 175 -2.67 -13.94 -22.46
CA GLY A 175 -3.53 -15.08 -22.23
C GLY A 175 -4.74 -15.12 -23.17
N MET A 176 -5.40 -13.97 -23.40
CA MET A 176 -6.54 -13.84 -24.33
C MET A 176 -6.15 -14.17 -25.76
N THR A 177 -5.02 -13.63 -26.23
CA THR A 177 -4.52 -13.88 -27.58
C THR A 177 -4.18 -15.36 -27.78
N ALA A 178 -3.52 -15.98 -26.81
CA ALA A 178 -3.19 -17.41 -26.85
C ALA A 178 -4.46 -18.27 -26.88
N ALA A 179 -5.47 -17.95 -26.04
CA ALA A 179 -6.73 -18.67 -26.00
C ALA A 179 -7.50 -18.58 -27.34
N ALA A 180 -7.59 -17.39 -27.93
CA ALA A 180 -8.24 -17.17 -29.21
C ALA A 180 -7.54 -17.94 -30.35
N GLN A 181 -6.21 -17.88 -30.41
CA GLN A 181 -5.40 -18.61 -31.39
C GLN A 181 -5.58 -20.13 -31.28
N ALA A 182 -5.58 -20.67 -30.05
CA ALA A 182 -5.82 -22.10 -29.81
C ALA A 182 -7.23 -22.53 -30.25
N ALA A 183 -8.22 -21.62 -30.19
CA ALA A 183 -9.56 -21.82 -30.69
C ALA A 183 -9.73 -21.57 -32.21
N GLY A 184 -8.63 -21.29 -32.94
CA GLY A 184 -8.67 -20.95 -34.36
C GLY A 184 -9.31 -19.60 -34.67
N LYS A 185 -9.36 -18.71 -33.69
CA LYS A 185 -9.94 -17.36 -33.78
C LYS A 185 -8.85 -16.30 -33.76
N HIS A 186 -9.17 -15.14 -34.31
CA HIS A 186 -8.33 -13.94 -34.20
C HIS A 186 -8.98 -12.97 -33.22
N GLN A 187 -8.20 -12.47 -32.28
CA GLN A 187 -8.67 -11.49 -31.30
C GLN A 187 -8.22 -10.09 -31.74
N GLU A 188 -9.12 -9.35 -32.36
CA GLU A 188 -8.90 -7.94 -32.63
C GLU A 188 -9.00 -7.13 -31.34
N HIS A 189 -8.10 -6.16 -31.15
CA HIS A 189 -8.10 -5.28 -29.99
C HIS A 189 -7.96 -5.98 -28.62
N ALA A 190 -7.18 -7.07 -28.54
CA ALA A 190 -6.99 -7.83 -27.31
C ALA A 190 -6.53 -6.94 -26.13
N GLU A 191 -5.65 -5.98 -26.37
CA GLU A 191 -5.17 -5.02 -25.36
C GLU A 191 -6.31 -4.17 -24.78
N LEU A 192 -7.16 -3.59 -25.62
CA LEU A 192 -8.30 -2.78 -25.17
C LEU A 192 -9.32 -3.63 -24.42
N THR A 193 -9.54 -4.87 -24.87
CA THR A 193 -10.42 -5.83 -24.18
C THR A 193 -9.88 -6.20 -22.82
N ALA A 194 -8.57 -6.47 -22.70
CA ALA A 194 -7.90 -6.77 -21.44
C ALA A 194 -8.01 -5.59 -20.45
N VAL A 195 -7.75 -4.37 -20.91
CA VAL A 195 -7.91 -3.16 -20.10
C VAL A 195 -9.37 -3.00 -19.64
N ALA A 196 -10.35 -3.18 -20.52
CA ALA A 196 -11.77 -3.09 -20.15
C ALA A 196 -12.17 -4.15 -19.10
N CYS A 197 -11.71 -5.40 -19.26
CA CYS A 197 -11.93 -6.47 -18.29
C CYS A 197 -11.29 -6.16 -16.95
N LEU A 198 -10.07 -5.63 -16.94
CA LEU A 198 -9.36 -5.26 -15.71
C LEU A 198 -10.06 -4.09 -14.99
N MET A 199 -10.50 -3.07 -15.74
CA MET A 199 -11.29 -1.97 -15.17
C MET A 199 -12.62 -2.47 -14.57
N MET A 200 -13.27 -3.45 -15.20
CA MET A 200 -14.47 -4.09 -14.66
C MET A 200 -14.17 -4.83 -13.35
N LEU A 201 -13.08 -5.62 -13.31
CA LEU A 201 -12.62 -6.32 -12.11
C LEU A 201 -12.35 -5.33 -10.97
N GLU A 202 -11.57 -4.28 -11.24
CA GLU A 202 -11.23 -3.24 -10.27
C GLU A 202 -12.48 -2.54 -9.75
N ARG A 203 -13.35 -2.08 -10.64
CA ARG A 203 -14.53 -1.31 -10.26
C ARG A 203 -15.52 -2.10 -9.41
N VAL A 204 -15.75 -3.37 -9.73
CA VAL A 204 -16.63 -4.23 -8.92
C VAL A 204 -16.04 -4.46 -7.54
N ASN A 205 -14.74 -4.76 -7.44
CA ASN A 205 -14.07 -4.92 -6.15
C ASN A 205 -14.06 -3.63 -5.32
N TYR A 206 -13.85 -2.47 -5.98
CA TYR A 206 -14.00 -1.17 -5.33
C TYR A 206 -15.40 -0.99 -4.71
N LEU A 207 -16.47 -1.31 -5.46
CA LEU A 207 -17.85 -1.18 -4.96
C LEU A 207 -18.12 -2.13 -3.80
N ILE A 208 -17.64 -3.38 -3.86
CA ILE A 208 -17.73 -4.35 -2.76
C ILE A 208 -17.02 -3.80 -1.52
N SER A 209 -15.80 -3.29 -1.68
CA SER A 209 -15.01 -2.73 -0.58
C SER A 209 -15.60 -1.43 -0.01
N ALA A 210 -16.44 -0.74 -0.77
CA ALA A 210 -17.20 0.44 -0.34
C ALA A 210 -18.58 0.09 0.26
N GLU A 211 -18.74 -1.16 0.74
CA GLU A 211 -19.96 -1.68 1.38
C GLU A 211 -21.22 -1.69 0.49
N VAL A 212 -21.05 -1.62 -0.82
CA VAL A 212 -22.16 -1.89 -1.73
C VAL A 212 -22.46 -3.40 -1.68
N ARG A 213 -23.66 -3.75 -1.24
CA ARG A 213 -24.08 -5.15 -1.09
C ARG A 213 -24.25 -5.82 -2.46
N LEU A 214 -23.20 -6.47 -2.91
CA LEU A 214 -23.18 -7.32 -4.10
C LEU A 214 -22.88 -8.76 -3.67
N PRO A 215 -23.47 -9.76 -4.31
CA PRO A 215 -23.16 -11.17 -4.05
C PRO A 215 -21.78 -11.50 -4.66
N GLU A 216 -20.72 -11.35 -3.87
CA GLU A 216 -19.32 -11.40 -4.30
C GLU A 216 -18.99 -12.65 -5.13
N ALA A 217 -19.37 -13.84 -4.67
CA ALA A 217 -19.07 -15.08 -5.37
C ALA A 217 -19.79 -15.16 -6.74
N GLU A 218 -21.06 -14.76 -6.81
CA GLU A 218 -21.82 -14.73 -8.05
C GLU A 218 -21.26 -13.66 -9.01
N MET A 219 -20.83 -12.52 -8.48
CA MET A 219 -20.19 -11.46 -9.28
C MET A 219 -18.86 -11.93 -9.87
N ALA A 220 -18.04 -12.64 -9.09
CA ALA A 220 -16.78 -13.20 -9.58
C ALA A 220 -17.01 -14.18 -10.72
N ASP A 221 -17.99 -15.10 -10.58
CA ASP A 221 -18.34 -16.04 -11.63
C ASP A 221 -18.86 -15.34 -12.88
N ARG A 222 -19.75 -14.35 -12.74
CA ARG A 222 -20.28 -13.58 -13.87
C ARG A 222 -19.21 -12.77 -14.60
N ILE A 223 -18.29 -12.19 -13.88
CA ILE A 223 -17.16 -11.49 -14.49
C ILE A 223 -16.30 -12.47 -15.27
N ALA A 224 -16.00 -13.64 -14.71
CA ALA A 224 -15.27 -14.68 -15.44
C ALA A 224 -15.98 -15.14 -16.71
N ASP A 225 -17.31 -15.30 -16.68
CA ASP A 225 -18.12 -15.63 -17.86
C ASP A 225 -18.03 -14.54 -18.94
N ILE A 226 -18.11 -13.26 -18.53
CA ILE A 226 -17.98 -12.11 -19.43
C ILE A 226 -16.57 -12.06 -20.03
N MET A 227 -15.53 -12.26 -19.22
CA MET A 227 -14.14 -12.30 -19.70
C MET A 227 -13.94 -13.46 -20.67
N TYR A 228 -14.48 -14.64 -20.38
CA TYR A 228 -14.37 -15.81 -21.25
C TYR A 228 -14.99 -15.54 -22.63
N ALA A 229 -16.19 -14.94 -22.65
CA ALA A 229 -16.84 -14.51 -23.89
C ALA A 229 -16.03 -13.40 -24.61
N ALA A 230 -15.46 -12.46 -23.86
CA ALA A 230 -14.60 -11.39 -24.41
C ALA A 230 -13.31 -11.93 -25.03
N PHE A 231 -12.84 -13.13 -24.64
CA PHE A 231 -11.72 -13.85 -25.28
C PHE A 231 -12.13 -14.46 -26.63
N GLY A 232 -13.35 -14.25 -27.08
CA GLY A 232 -13.90 -14.84 -28.30
C GLY A 232 -14.29 -16.32 -28.13
N LEU A 233 -14.38 -16.81 -26.90
CA LEU A 233 -14.73 -18.19 -26.57
C LEU A 233 -16.24 -18.29 -26.29
N ASN A 234 -16.85 -19.43 -26.68
CA ASN A 234 -18.26 -19.69 -26.37
C ASN A 234 -18.33 -20.31 -24.96
N ILE A 235 -19.21 -19.77 -24.13
CA ILE A 235 -19.48 -20.36 -22.80
C ILE A 235 -20.03 -21.76 -23.03
N PRO A 236 -19.40 -22.81 -22.42
CA PRO A 236 -19.79 -24.18 -22.56
C PRO A 236 -21.21 -24.49 -22.03
#